data_a43f1b998f976fbb90452cba079ed1fa
#
_entry.id   a43f1b998f976fbb90452cba079ed1fa
#
_cell.length_a   1.000
_cell.length_b   1.000
_cell.length_c   1.000
_cell.angle_alpha   90.00
_cell.angle_beta   90.00
_cell.angle_gamma   90.00
#
_symmetry.space_group_name_H-M   'P 1'
#
loop_
_entity.id
_entity.type
_entity.pdbx_description
1 polymer ?
#
loop_
_entity_poly.entity_id
_entity_poly.type
_entity_poly.pdbx_seq_one_letter_code
_entity_poly.pdbx_strand_id
1 'polypeptide(L)'
;MAGTKRKTGNNKWRLEYMCEGERYSQYVIANSPTEADIKLSLFVADVEKGKYRKDTGMTFTELAQLFIDKYATDNLSPTTLRDYKNRLNKYICQEIGTIKINRLKRLQVQELANKLVKEYNLSSKTAKNDIALISSILNKGIEWDYLDYNVADKISIPKNLEKQKKKVVLYSYDEIKTFLEKLEHLKDKELQIAIYTSFYTGARRGEVMALTFNDINFKKCSIDLNKNKVAVKGGTLEKDIKTGKNRLFYVPNTYIDKVKEYYNYLGKPKKDTKLFNMHPDTFSEDFKQFLKDNNLRDINLKDLRALNESILVNKGLDVVSVAKRLGHLPSTATNYYLDQIPEEDKKASEILQNLF
;
A
#
# COMPACT_ATOMS: atom_id res chain seq x y z
N MET A 1 -37.04 1.10 -35.85
CA MET A 1 -36.63 1.87 -37.06
C MET A 1 -35.45 1.14 -37.69
N ALA A 2 -35.33 1.17 -39.03
CA ALA A 2 -34.20 0.54 -39.70
C ALA A 2 -32.93 1.40 -39.55
N GLY A 3 -31.78 0.80 -39.26
CA GLY A 3 -30.50 1.51 -39.30
C GLY A 3 -30.17 1.98 -40.73
N THR A 4 -29.31 3.00 -40.84
CA THR A 4 -28.87 3.54 -42.13
C THR A 4 -27.36 3.42 -42.30
N LYS A 5 -26.90 3.27 -43.53
CA LYS A 5 -25.49 3.24 -43.91
C LYS A 5 -25.17 4.28 -44.97
N ARG A 6 -24.01 4.92 -44.86
CA ARG A 6 -23.51 5.89 -45.85
C ARG A 6 -22.03 5.64 -46.11
N LYS A 7 -21.66 5.55 -47.40
CA LYS A 7 -20.25 5.48 -47.81
C LYS A 7 -19.57 6.82 -47.60
N THR A 8 -18.44 6.86 -46.88
CA THR A 8 -17.71 8.10 -46.53
C THR A 8 -16.29 8.14 -47.08
N GLY A 9 -15.84 7.08 -47.73
CA GLY A 9 -14.53 7.01 -48.36
C GLY A 9 -14.28 5.64 -48.99
N ASN A 10 -13.04 5.39 -49.44
CA ASN A 10 -12.64 4.08 -49.98
C ASN A 10 -12.83 3.03 -48.88
N ASN A 11 -13.75 2.07 -49.08
CA ASN A 11 -14.11 1.02 -48.15
C ASN A 11 -14.53 1.47 -46.73
N LYS A 12 -14.79 2.78 -46.53
CA LYS A 12 -15.20 3.33 -45.25
C LYS A 12 -16.70 3.70 -45.29
N TRP A 13 -17.45 3.17 -44.31
CA TRP A 13 -18.90 3.39 -44.21
C TRP A 13 -19.21 3.95 -42.83
N ARG A 14 -20.22 4.83 -42.76
CA ARG A 14 -20.83 5.30 -41.54
C ARG A 14 -22.16 4.59 -41.37
N LEU A 15 -22.32 3.91 -40.26
CA LEU A 15 -23.56 3.27 -39.83
C LEU A 15 -24.22 4.19 -38.82
N GLU A 16 -25.55 4.31 -38.91
CA GLU A 16 -26.34 5.12 -37.99
C GLU A 16 -27.64 4.39 -37.63
N TYR A 17 -28.02 4.49 -36.36
CA TYR A 17 -29.25 3.92 -35.83
C TYR A 17 -29.82 4.82 -34.73
N MET A 18 -31.16 4.96 -34.69
CA MET A 18 -31.90 5.67 -33.65
C MET A 18 -32.55 4.66 -32.72
N CYS A 19 -32.23 4.69 -31.42
CA CYS A 19 -32.84 3.86 -30.40
C CYS A 19 -33.22 4.73 -29.21
N GLU A 20 -34.44 4.60 -28.71
CA GLU A 20 -34.96 5.35 -27.55
C GLU A 20 -34.73 6.88 -27.61
N GLY A 21 -34.80 7.48 -28.78
CA GLY A 21 -34.56 8.92 -28.96
C GLY A 21 -33.10 9.33 -29.07
N GLU A 22 -32.18 8.41 -28.91
CA GLU A 22 -30.74 8.65 -29.05
C GLU A 22 -30.21 8.18 -30.40
N ARG A 23 -29.28 8.95 -30.97
CA ARG A 23 -28.59 8.64 -32.21
C ARG A 23 -27.27 7.93 -31.96
N TYR A 24 -27.14 6.71 -32.46
CA TYR A 24 -25.92 5.90 -32.43
C TYR A 24 -25.26 5.95 -33.80
N SER A 25 -23.92 6.04 -33.87
CA SER A 25 -23.18 5.99 -35.12
C SER A 25 -21.82 5.33 -34.97
N GLN A 26 -21.41 4.55 -35.97
CA GLN A 26 -20.14 3.89 -36.04
C GLN A 26 -19.52 3.97 -37.43
N TYR A 27 -18.21 4.12 -37.53
CA TYR A 27 -17.47 3.95 -38.77
C TYR A 27 -16.93 2.53 -38.88
N VAL A 28 -17.20 1.90 -40.03
CA VAL A 28 -16.71 0.54 -40.33
C VAL A 28 -15.99 0.54 -41.68
N ILE A 29 -15.08 -0.40 -41.84
CA ILE A 29 -14.45 -0.72 -43.14
C ILE A 29 -15.22 -1.89 -43.71
N ALA A 30 -15.77 -1.76 -44.93
CA ALA A 30 -16.43 -2.83 -45.64
C ALA A 30 -16.12 -2.72 -47.15
N ASN A 31 -15.70 -3.85 -47.71
CA ASN A 31 -15.23 -3.94 -49.09
C ASN A 31 -16.41 -3.97 -50.11
N SER A 32 -17.61 -4.24 -49.63
CA SER A 32 -18.84 -4.24 -50.44
C SER A 32 -20.05 -3.66 -49.70
N PRO A 33 -21.09 -3.18 -50.40
CA PRO A 33 -22.32 -2.78 -49.80
C PRO A 33 -22.98 -3.88 -48.95
N THR A 34 -22.93 -5.12 -49.40
CA THR A 34 -23.46 -6.29 -48.69
C THR A 34 -22.72 -6.54 -47.37
N GLU A 35 -21.40 -6.42 -47.33
CA GLU A 35 -20.63 -6.48 -46.09
C GLU A 35 -21.00 -5.36 -45.14
N ALA A 36 -21.24 -4.15 -45.66
CA ALA A 36 -21.71 -3.04 -44.85
C ALA A 36 -23.11 -3.27 -44.26
N ASP A 37 -24.03 -4.00 -44.99
CA ASP A 37 -25.32 -4.40 -44.45
C ASP A 37 -25.22 -5.39 -43.31
N ILE A 38 -24.38 -6.37 -43.43
CA ILE A 38 -24.12 -7.32 -42.33
C ILE A 38 -23.60 -6.57 -41.10
N LYS A 39 -22.63 -5.68 -41.27
CA LYS A 39 -22.10 -4.86 -40.17
C LYS A 39 -23.16 -3.90 -39.59
N LEU A 40 -24.06 -3.39 -40.41
CA LEU A 40 -25.19 -2.58 -39.94
C LEU A 40 -26.13 -3.41 -39.07
N SER A 41 -26.51 -4.60 -39.52
CA SER A 41 -27.38 -5.49 -38.74
C SER A 41 -26.78 -5.88 -37.39
N LEU A 42 -25.47 -6.19 -37.33
CA LEU A 42 -24.77 -6.43 -36.11
C LEU A 42 -24.72 -5.20 -35.19
N PHE A 43 -24.44 -4.02 -35.75
CA PHE A 43 -24.43 -2.76 -35.04
C PHE A 43 -25.79 -2.44 -34.41
N VAL A 44 -26.90 -2.61 -35.18
CA VAL A 44 -28.26 -2.42 -34.66
C VAL A 44 -28.55 -3.40 -33.54
N ALA A 45 -28.23 -4.67 -33.71
CA ALA A 45 -28.43 -5.69 -32.69
C ALA A 45 -27.63 -5.40 -31.40
N ASP A 46 -26.41 -4.86 -31.52
CA ASP A 46 -25.60 -4.48 -30.39
C ASP A 46 -26.15 -3.25 -29.65
N VAL A 47 -26.70 -2.27 -30.38
CA VAL A 47 -27.37 -1.12 -29.78
C VAL A 47 -28.66 -1.55 -29.05
N GLU A 48 -29.51 -2.38 -29.67
CA GLU A 48 -30.77 -2.87 -29.07
C GLU A 48 -30.54 -3.75 -27.83
N LYS A 49 -29.45 -4.48 -27.81
CA LYS A 49 -29.02 -5.30 -26.63
C LYS A 49 -28.28 -4.50 -25.56
N GLY A 50 -28.14 -3.17 -25.73
CA GLY A 50 -27.35 -2.32 -24.83
C GLY A 50 -25.85 -2.63 -24.82
N LYS A 51 -25.35 -3.41 -25.82
CA LYS A 51 -23.94 -3.77 -25.93
C LYS A 51 -23.10 -2.75 -26.67
N TYR A 52 -23.76 -1.88 -27.46
CA TYR A 52 -23.05 -0.83 -28.19
C TYR A 52 -22.74 0.32 -27.27
N ARG A 53 -21.46 0.66 -27.16
CA ARG A 53 -20.98 1.82 -26.40
C ARG A 53 -20.51 2.92 -27.35
N LYS A 54 -21.01 4.15 -27.11
CA LYS A 54 -20.53 5.32 -27.85
C LYS A 54 -19.03 5.47 -27.61
N ASP A 55 -18.25 5.67 -28.68
CA ASP A 55 -16.86 6.12 -28.54
C ASP A 55 -16.88 7.52 -27.93
N THR A 56 -16.70 7.62 -26.63
CA THR A 56 -16.66 8.88 -25.88
C THR A 56 -15.43 9.71 -26.23
N GLY A 57 -14.46 9.12 -26.96
CA GLY A 57 -13.18 9.76 -27.22
C GLY A 57 -12.31 9.94 -25.97
N MET A 58 -12.78 9.45 -24.81
CA MET A 58 -12.13 9.59 -23.49
C MET A 58 -10.72 9.01 -23.51
N THR A 59 -9.79 9.76 -22.99
CA THR A 59 -8.39 9.36 -22.79
C THR A 59 -8.21 8.59 -21.45
N PHE A 60 -7.09 7.89 -21.29
CA PHE A 60 -6.78 7.24 -20.01
C PHE A 60 -6.66 8.26 -18.87
N THR A 61 -6.09 9.45 -19.12
CA THR A 61 -6.01 10.51 -18.08
C THR A 61 -7.38 10.95 -17.61
N GLU A 62 -8.34 11.13 -18.54
CA GLU A 62 -9.72 11.53 -18.19
C GLU A 62 -10.43 10.44 -17.39
N LEU A 63 -10.28 9.16 -17.76
CA LEU A 63 -10.82 8.04 -16.98
C LEU A 63 -10.16 7.95 -15.60
N ALA A 64 -8.84 8.14 -15.52
CA ALA A 64 -8.10 8.14 -14.24
C ALA A 64 -8.57 9.28 -13.33
N GLN A 65 -8.81 10.49 -13.89
CA GLN A 65 -9.34 11.60 -13.11
C GLN A 65 -10.78 11.31 -12.62
N LEU A 66 -11.63 10.76 -13.49
CA LEU A 66 -12.96 10.33 -13.11
C LEU A 66 -12.95 9.29 -11.99
N PHE A 67 -12.02 8.31 -12.06
CA PHE A 67 -11.79 7.32 -11.00
C PHE A 67 -11.40 7.99 -9.67
N ILE A 68 -10.51 8.97 -9.71
CA ILE A 68 -10.12 9.73 -8.52
C ILE A 68 -11.31 10.48 -7.92
N ASP A 69 -12.09 11.18 -8.74
CA ASP A 69 -13.14 12.09 -8.28
C ASP A 69 -14.39 11.34 -7.81
N LYS A 70 -14.79 10.29 -8.53
CA LYS A 70 -16.06 9.59 -8.28
C LYS A 70 -15.92 8.34 -7.39
N TYR A 71 -14.73 7.80 -7.23
CA TYR A 71 -14.53 6.58 -6.45
C TYR A 71 -13.44 6.71 -5.39
N ALA A 72 -12.21 7.11 -5.78
CA ALA A 72 -11.07 7.01 -4.89
C ALA A 72 -11.16 7.99 -3.71
N THR A 73 -11.71 9.18 -3.92
CA THR A 73 -11.85 10.22 -2.89
C THR A 73 -12.72 9.75 -1.73
N ASP A 74 -13.82 9.08 -2.01
CA ASP A 74 -14.78 8.65 -0.98
C ASP A 74 -14.47 7.27 -0.40
N ASN A 75 -13.78 6.41 -1.17
CA ASN A 75 -13.58 5.00 -0.79
C ASN A 75 -12.18 4.65 -0.31
N LEU A 76 -11.18 5.52 -0.57
CA LEU A 76 -9.80 5.21 -0.21
C LEU A 76 -9.29 6.09 0.93
N SER A 77 -8.30 5.55 1.66
CA SER A 77 -7.65 6.36 2.69
C SER A 77 -6.89 7.54 2.07
N PRO A 78 -6.80 8.70 2.78
CA PRO A 78 -6.08 9.87 2.27
C PRO A 78 -4.65 9.58 1.83
N THR A 79 -3.96 8.66 2.51
CA THR A 79 -2.60 8.24 2.14
C THR A 79 -2.57 7.44 0.85
N THR A 80 -3.54 6.54 0.64
CA THR A 80 -3.67 5.77 -0.60
C THR A 80 -4.04 6.68 -1.77
N LEU A 81 -4.98 7.61 -1.55
CA LEU A 81 -5.37 8.60 -2.56
C LEU A 81 -4.18 9.45 -3.01
N ARG A 82 -3.37 9.95 -2.05
CA ARG A 82 -2.14 10.69 -2.34
C ARG A 82 -1.15 9.87 -3.16
N ASP A 83 -0.94 8.62 -2.77
CA ASP A 83 -0.03 7.70 -3.47
C ASP A 83 -0.51 7.44 -4.92
N TYR A 84 -1.80 7.21 -5.13
CA TYR A 84 -2.39 7.03 -6.45
C TYR A 84 -2.22 8.25 -7.34
N LYS A 85 -2.52 9.46 -6.83
CA LYS A 85 -2.31 10.71 -7.56
C LYS A 85 -0.85 10.90 -7.96
N ASN A 86 0.09 10.62 -7.04
CA ASN A 86 1.51 10.74 -7.32
C ASN A 86 1.98 9.76 -8.41
N ARG A 87 1.54 8.49 -8.37
CA ARG A 87 1.89 7.46 -9.35
C ARG A 87 1.32 7.77 -10.73
N LEU A 88 0.05 8.21 -10.78
CA LEU A 88 -0.59 8.63 -12.01
C LEU A 88 0.20 9.76 -12.67
N ASN A 89 0.50 10.82 -11.92
CA ASN A 89 1.18 12.00 -12.46
C ASN A 89 2.64 11.76 -12.83
N LYS A 90 3.36 10.94 -12.04
CA LYS A 90 4.81 10.77 -12.19
C LYS A 90 5.20 9.83 -13.33
N TYR A 91 4.39 8.81 -13.59
CA TYR A 91 4.74 7.75 -14.53
C TYR A 91 3.61 7.42 -15.49
N ILE A 92 2.43 7.05 -14.98
CA ILE A 92 1.40 6.36 -15.76
C ILE A 92 0.81 7.29 -16.83
N CYS A 93 0.33 8.48 -16.43
CA CYS A 93 -0.29 9.42 -17.37
C CYS A 93 0.71 10.04 -18.35
N GLN A 94 2.00 10.07 -18.03
CA GLN A 94 3.02 10.53 -18.97
C GLN A 94 3.17 9.56 -20.16
N GLU A 95 2.99 8.27 -19.94
CA GLU A 95 3.23 7.23 -20.93
C GLU A 95 1.98 6.82 -21.72
N ILE A 96 0.84 6.66 -21.04
CA ILE A 96 -0.39 6.17 -21.65
C ILE A 96 -1.56 7.14 -21.54
N GLY A 97 -1.37 8.27 -20.87
CA GLY A 97 -2.45 9.18 -20.50
C GLY A 97 -3.22 9.77 -21.67
N THR A 98 -2.56 10.07 -22.79
CA THR A 98 -3.16 10.65 -24.01
C THR A 98 -3.85 9.62 -24.89
N ILE A 99 -3.66 8.33 -24.62
CA ILE A 99 -4.24 7.25 -25.42
C ILE A 99 -5.73 7.16 -25.09
N LYS A 100 -6.58 7.11 -26.10
CA LYS A 100 -8.00 6.86 -25.94
C LYS A 100 -8.23 5.47 -25.38
N ILE A 101 -9.09 5.34 -24.36
CA ILE A 101 -9.27 4.09 -23.61
C ILE A 101 -9.70 2.92 -24.50
N ASN A 102 -10.52 3.16 -25.52
CA ASN A 102 -10.95 2.18 -26.51
C ASN A 102 -9.84 1.77 -27.51
N ARG A 103 -8.73 2.51 -27.56
CA ARG A 103 -7.55 2.24 -28.39
C ARG A 103 -6.35 1.72 -27.60
N LEU A 104 -6.43 1.76 -26.27
CA LEU A 104 -5.37 1.24 -25.40
C LEU A 104 -5.27 -0.27 -25.56
N LYS A 105 -4.08 -0.75 -25.92
CA LYS A 105 -3.79 -2.18 -26.17
C LYS A 105 -2.98 -2.78 -25.02
N ARG A 106 -3.15 -4.07 -24.79
CA ARG A 106 -2.35 -4.83 -23.80
C ARG A 106 -0.84 -4.67 -24.01
N LEU A 107 -0.39 -4.63 -25.28
CA LEU A 107 1.02 -4.43 -25.59
C LEU A 107 1.56 -3.11 -25.03
N GLN A 108 0.81 -2.02 -25.12
CA GLN A 108 1.23 -0.70 -24.59
C GLN A 108 1.33 -0.72 -23.06
N VAL A 109 0.43 -1.43 -22.39
CA VAL A 109 0.51 -1.61 -20.91
C VAL A 109 1.69 -2.51 -20.53
N GLN A 110 2.01 -3.52 -21.36
CA GLN A 110 3.20 -4.37 -21.18
C GLN A 110 4.50 -3.55 -21.40
N GLU A 111 4.54 -2.72 -22.41
CA GLU A 111 5.67 -1.81 -22.67
C GLU A 111 5.87 -0.83 -21.50
N LEU A 112 4.78 -0.26 -20.96
CA LEU A 112 4.86 0.55 -19.75
C LEU A 112 5.43 -0.25 -18.56
N ALA A 113 4.97 -1.48 -18.33
CA ALA A 113 5.51 -2.32 -17.26
C ALA A 113 7.03 -2.55 -17.43
N ASN A 114 7.50 -2.73 -18.67
CA ASN A 114 8.92 -2.88 -18.98
C ASN A 114 9.69 -1.57 -18.70
N LYS A 115 9.17 -0.42 -19.13
CA LYS A 115 9.74 0.91 -18.87
C LYS A 115 9.85 1.23 -17.39
N LEU A 116 8.80 0.95 -16.62
CA LEU A 116 8.79 1.19 -15.16
C LEU A 116 9.97 0.50 -14.47
N VAL A 117 10.31 -0.71 -14.90
CA VAL A 117 11.43 -1.46 -14.32
C VAL A 117 12.78 -1.06 -14.91
N LYS A 118 12.89 -0.94 -16.24
CA LYS A 118 14.18 -0.78 -16.93
C LYS A 118 14.63 0.68 -16.99
N GLU A 119 13.73 1.61 -17.34
CA GLU A 119 14.06 3.01 -17.57
C GLU A 119 13.87 3.86 -16.29
N TYR A 120 12.72 3.69 -15.61
CA TYR A 120 12.46 4.39 -14.33
C TYR A 120 13.13 3.69 -13.13
N ASN A 121 13.81 2.58 -13.35
CA ASN A 121 14.52 1.78 -12.35
C ASN A 121 13.68 1.50 -11.09
N LEU A 122 12.40 1.15 -11.25
CA LEU A 122 11.52 0.79 -10.15
C LEU A 122 11.71 -0.68 -9.76
N SER A 123 11.46 -1.00 -8.50
CA SER A 123 11.40 -2.41 -8.09
C SER A 123 10.24 -3.12 -8.79
N SER A 124 10.39 -4.41 -9.10
CA SER A 124 9.31 -5.22 -9.69
C SER A 124 8.01 -5.15 -8.85
N LYS A 125 8.11 -5.03 -7.52
CA LYS A 125 6.96 -4.85 -6.65
C LYS A 125 6.27 -3.50 -6.87
N THR A 126 7.05 -2.42 -7.04
CA THR A 126 6.50 -1.08 -7.31
C THR A 126 5.80 -1.05 -8.66
N ALA A 127 6.45 -1.56 -9.71
CA ALA A 127 5.85 -1.68 -11.04
C ALA A 127 4.57 -2.53 -11.04
N LYS A 128 4.54 -3.65 -10.29
CA LYS A 128 3.33 -4.45 -10.09
C LYS A 128 2.18 -3.64 -9.48
N ASN A 129 2.48 -2.79 -8.49
CA ASN A 129 1.47 -1.93 -7.88
C ASN A 129 0.96 -0.85 -8.85
N ASP A 130 1.82 -0.33 -9.74
CA ASP A 130 1.42 0.64 -10.77
C ASP A 130 0.49 0.01 -11.81
N ILE A 131 0.82 -1.20 -12.28
CA ILE A 131 -0.06 -1.96 -13.19
C ILE A 131 -1.38 -2.35 -12.50
N ALA A 132 -1.37 -2.69 -11.21
CA ALA A 132 -2.60 -2.94 -10.44
C ALA A 132 -3.48 -1.69 -10.32
N LEU A 133 -2.90 -0.51 -10.21
CA LEU A 133 -3.65 0.76 -10.24
C LEU A 133 -4.30 0.99 -11.61
N ILE A 134 -3.57 0.78 -12.71
CA ILE A 134 -4.13 0.85 -14.06
C ILE A 134 -5.29 -0.13 -14.20
N SER A 135 -5.11 -1.38 -13.77
CA SER A 135 -6.15 -2.41 -13.81
C SER A 135 -7.39 -2.00 -13.01
N SER A 136 -7.22 -1.39 -11.82
CA SER A 136 -8.32 -0.91 -11.00
C SER A 136 -9.11 0.22 -11.70
N ILE A 137 -8.43 1.14 -12.37
CA ILE A 137 -9.05 2.23 -13.14
C ILE A 137 -9.84 1.68 -14.32
N LEU A 138 -9.25 0.75 -15.08
CA LEU A 138 -9.92 0.14 -16.22
C LEU A 138 -11.12 -0.72 -15.80
N ASN A 139 -11.04 -1.43 -14.68
CA ASN A 139 -12.18 -2.16 -14.13
C ASN A 139 -13.34 -1.23 -13.74
N LYS A 140 -13.03 -0.05 -13.17
CA LYS A 140 -14.06 0.98 -12.95
C LYS A 140 -14.61 1.53 -14.26
N GLY A 141 -13.78 1.66 -15.29
CA GLY A 141 -14.23 1.98 -16.64
C GLY A 141 -15.22 0.95 -17.21
N ILE A 142 -15.05 -0.34 -16.89
CA ILE A 142 -16.00 -1.40 -17.24
C ILE A 142 -17.29 -1.27 -16.42
N GLU A 143 -17.18 -1.10 -15.10
CA GLU A 143 -18.36 -0.91 -14.21
C GLU A 143 -19.20 0.32 -14.58
N TRP A 144 -18.59 1.35 -15.15
CA TRP A 144 -19.23 2.58 -15.59
C TRP A 144 -19.60 2.58 -17.08
N ASP A 145 -19.53 1.45 -17.72
CA ASP A 145 -19.92 1.24 -19.13
C ASP A 145 -19.06 2.00 -20.17
N TYR A 146 -17.83 2.37 -19.84
CA TYR A 146 -16.88 2.96 -20.79
C TYR A 146 -16.04 1.93 -21.56
N LEU A 147 -15.87 0.72 -21.01
CA LEU A 147 -15.02 -0.35 -21.56
C LEU A 147 -15.70 -1.72 -21.46
N ASP A 148 -15.36 -2.62 -22.36
CA ASP A 148 -15.87 -4.01 -22.37
C ASP A 148 -14.94 -4.99 -21.65
N TYR A 149 -13.63 -4.71 -21.63
CA TYR A 149 -12.61 -5.57 -21.04
C TYR A 149 -11.40 -4.78 -20.55
N ASN A 150 -10.65 -5.38 -19.65
CA ASN A 150 -9.47 -4.80 -19.06
C ASN A 150 -8.20 -5.26 -19.79
N VAL A 151 -7.55 -4.33 -20.47
CA VAL A 151 -6.29 -4.61 -21.20
C VAL A 151 -5.08 -4.78 -20.26
N ALA A 152 -5.18 -4.34 -18.99
CA ALA A 152 -4.13 -4.50 -18.00
C ALA A 152 -4.14 -5.87 -17.30
N ASP A 153 -5.08 -6.75 -17.63
CA ASP A 153 -5.10 -8.12 -17.11
C ASP A 153 -3.94 -8.94 -17.66
N LYS A 154 -3.34 -9.77 -16.79
CA LYS A 154 -2.26 -10.71 -17.16
C LYS A 154 -1.00 -10.04 -17.74
N ILE A 155 -0.67 -8.83 -17.27
CA ILE A 155 0.59 -8.15 -17.60
C ILE A 155 1.74 -8.82 -16.84
N SER A 156 2.80 -9.17 -17.55
CA SER A 156 4.02 -9.71 -16.97
C SER A 156 4.95 -8.61 -16.45
N ILE A 157 5.35 -8.69 -15.19
CA ILE A 157 6.27 -7.70 -14.61
C ILE A 157 7.70 -8.22 -14.69
N PRO A 158 8.63 -7.50 -15.34
CA PRO A 158 10.03 -7.88 -15.39
C PRO A 158 10.65 -7.97 -13.99
N LYS A 159 11.61 -8.89 -13.82
CA LYS A 159 12.42 -8.93 -12.59
C LYS A 159 13.47 -7.82 -12.66
N ASN A 160 13.51 -6.97 -11.62
CA ASN A 160 14.64 -6.05 -11.45
C ASN A 160 15.72 -6.77 -10.64
N LEU A 161 16.76 -7.25 -11.31
CA LEU A 161 17.85 -8.02 -10.69
C LEU A 161 18.74 -7.14 -9.80
N GLU A 162 18.84 -5.83 -10.09
CA GLU A 162 19.64 -4.88 -9.30
C GLU A 162 18.95 -4.52 -7.98
N LYS A 163 17.61 -4.56 -7.93
CA LYS A 163 16.80 -4.27 -6.75
C LYS A 163 16.24 -5.53 -6.10
N GLN A 164 17.06 -6.56 -5.96
CA GLN A 164 16.70 -7.70 -5.11
C GLN A 164 16.46 -7.22 -3.68
N LYS A 165 15.48 -7.81 -3.02
CA LYS A 165 15.21 -7.51 -1.61
C LYS A 165 16.50 -7.77 -0.82
N LYS A 166 17.12 -6.72 -0.27
CA LYS A 166 18.12 -6.92 0.78
C LYS A 166 17.45 -7.70 1.91
N LYS A 167 17.97 -8.86 2.27
CA LYS A 167 17.55 -9.54 3.50
C LYS A 167 17.64 -8.53 4.63
N VAL A 168 16.54 -8.34 5.36
CA VAL A 168 16.59 -7.51 6.57
C VAL A 168 17.42 -8.30 7.59
N VAL A 169 18.62 -7.83 7.85
CA VAL A 169 19.45 -8.41 8.89
C VAL A 169 19.07 -7.71 10.19
N LEU A 170 18.45 -8.43 11.10
CA LEU A 170 18.10 -7.92 12.43
C LEU A 170 19.37 -7.73 13.28
N TYR A 171 19.29 -6.88 14.29
CA TYR A 171 20.37 -6.72 15.27
C TYR A 171 20.61 -8.02 16.03
N SER A 172 21.90 -8.35 16.24
CA SER A 172 22.32 -9.37 17.19
C SER A 172 22.05 -8.92 18.64
N TYR A 173 22.17 -9.81 19.59
CA TYR A 173 22.01 -9.46 21.01
C TYR A 173 23.01 -8.38 21.47
N ASP A 174 24.25 -8.42 21.00
CA ASP A 174 25.27 -7.42 21.35
C ASP A 174 24.94 -6.06 20.70
N GLU A 175 24.47 -6.05 19.45
CA GLU A 175 24.00 -4.82 18.80
C GLU A 175 22.78 -4.22 19.51
N ILE A 176 21.86 -5.06 20.02
CA ILE A 176 20.70 -4.61 20.81
C ILE A 176 21.17 -3.97 22.11
N LYS A 177 22.11 -4.58 22.79
CA LYS A 177 22.69 -4.05 24.05
C LYS A 177 23.32 -2.69 23.80
N THR A 178 24.18 -2.58 22.81
CA THR A 178 24.82 -1.31 22.41
C THR A 178 23.78 -0.26 22.01
N PHE A 179 22.74 -0.63 21.24
CA PHE A 179 21.66 0.26 20.86
C PHE A 179 20.91 0.82 22.08
N LEU A 180 20.57 -0.03 23.05
CA LEU A 180 19.87 0.39 24.28
C LEU A 180 20.77 1.25 25.17
N GLU A 181 22.06 0.96 25.29
CA GLU A 181 23.03 1.79 26.00
C GLU A 181 23.12 3.20 25.39
N LYS A 182 23.23 3.30 24.05
CA LYS A 182 23.24 4.59 23.37
C LYS A 182 21.91 5.34 23.52
N LEU A 183 20.81 4.61 23.46
CA LEU A 183 19.46 5.19 23.64
C LEU A 183 19.27 5.77 25.05
N GLU A 184 19.84 5.15 26.07
CA GLU A 184 19.79 5.63 27.46
C GLU A 184 20.38 7.04 27.60
N HIS A 185 21.42 7.34 26.85
CA HIS A 185 22.12 8.63 26.90
C HIS A 185 21.58 9.66 25.90
N LEU A 186 20.48 9.37 25.19
CA LEU A 186 19.88 10.32 24.25
C LEU A 186 19.27 11.51 25.02
N LYS A 187 19.74 12.72 24.67
CA LYS A 187 19.31 13.96 25.34
C LYS A 187 17.86 14.35 25.04
N ASP A 188 17.43 14.11 23.80
CA ASP A 188 16.05 14.33 23.40
C ASP A 188 15.13 13.28 24.05
N LYS A 189 14.42 13.71 25.11
CA LYS A 189 13.58 12.82 25.91
C LYS A 189 12.34 12.35 25.12
N GLU A 190 11.78 13.20 24.24
CA GLU A 190 10.64 12.81 23.40
C GLU A 190 11.03 11.69 22.43
N LEU A 191 12.12 11.88 21.71
CA LEU A 191 12.66 10.89 20.78
C LEU A 191 13.07 9.62 21.52
N GLN A 192 13.73 9.73 22.69
CA GLN A 192 14.13 8.61 23.52
C GLN A 192 12.93 7.71 23.87
N ILE A 193 11.85 8.29 24.40
CA ILE A 193 10.64 7.56 24.79
C ILE A 193 9.94 6.98 23.56
N ALA A 194 9.90 7.70 22.42
CA ALA A 194 9.29 7.22 21.19
C ALA A 194 10.02 5.95 20.64
N ILE A 195 11.35 5.96 20.70
CA ILE A 195 12.16 4.80 20.29
C ILE A 195 11.95 3.62 21.25
N TYR A 196 11.99 3.84 22.59
CA TYR A 196 11.68 2.80 23.57
C TYR A 196 10.27 2.22 23.38
N THR A 197 9.27 3.08 23.14
CA THR A 197 7.90 2.64 22.84
C THR A 197 7.87 1.70 21.63
N SER A 198 8.54 2.09 20.54
CA SER A 198 8.63 1.28 19.31
C SER A 198 9.33 -0.06 19.56
N PHE A 199 10.40 -0.07 20.35
CA PHE A 199 11.18 -1.28 20.69
C PHE A 199 10.36 -2.25 21.55
N TYR A 200 9.78 -1.80 22.66
CA TYR A 200 9.08 -2.68 23.60
C TYR A 200 7.70 -3.14 23.13
N THR A 201 7.01 -2.35 22.31
CA THR A 201 5.68 -2.73 21.80
C THR A 201 5.71 -3.34 20.41
N GLY A 202 6.73 -3.08 19.62
CA GLY A 202 6.72 -3.39 18.19
C GLY A 202 5.60 -2.67 17.43
N ALA A 203 5.07 -1.56 17.97
CA ALA A 203 3.99 -0.78 17.36
C ALA A 203 4.42 -0.14 16.05
N ARG A 204 3.45 0.11 15.15
CA ARG A 204 3.73 0.86 13.92
C ARG A 204 4.02 2.31 14.25
N ARG A 205 4.87 2.97 13.48
CA ARG A 205 5.23 4.38 13.62
C ARG A 205 4.02 5.29 13.93
N GLY A 206 2.98 5.15 13.14
CA GLY A 206 1.78 5.97 13.31
C GLY A 206 0.96 5.62 14.56
N GLU A 207 1.01 4.39 15.04
CA GLU A 207 0.39 3.98 16.29
C GLU A 207 1.14 4.59 17.49
N VAL A 208 2.47 4.58 17.47
CA VAL A 208 3.30 5.26 18.49
C VAL A 208 3.00 6.74 18.54
N MET A 209 2.99 7.43 17.39
CA MET A 209 2.75 8.88 17.30
C MET A 209 1.31 9.30 17.61
N ALA A 210 0.38 8.35 17.74
CA ALA A 210 -1.01 8.63 18.12
C ALA A 210 -1.26 8.57 19.63
N LEU A 211 -0.33 8.02 20.42
CA LEU A 211 -0.48 7.81 21.86
C LEU A 211 -0.73 9.10 22.62
N THR A 212 -1.57 8.99 23.66
CA THR A 212 -1.79 9.99 24.71
C THR A 212 -1.38 9.39 26.06
N PHE A 213 -1.25 10.23 27.09
CA PHE A 213 -1.01 9.72 28.46
C PHE A 213 -2.19 8.90 28.99
N ASN A 214 -3.40 9.08 28.44
CA ASN A 214 -4.56 8.26 28.80
C ASN A 214 -4.45 6.79 28.34
N ASP A 215 -3.65 6.54 27.30
CA ASP A 215 -3.45 5.21 26.75
C ASP A 215 -2.44 4.40 27.58
N ILE A 216 -1.81 5.01 28.61
CA ILE A 216 -0.80 4.39 29.47
C ILE A 216 -1.36 4.12 30.85
N ASN A 217 -1.37 2.86 31.24
CA ASN A 217 -1.71 2.46 32.60
C ASN A 217 -0.44 2.23 33.40
N PHE A 218 -0.03 3.23 34.18
CA PHE A 218 1.17 3.19 35.02
C PHE A 218 1.13 2.11 36.11
N LYS A 219 -0.07 1.75 36.62
CA LYS A 219 -0.21 0.71 37.66
C LYS A 219 -0.13 -0.71 37.07
N LYS A 220 -0.74 -0.93 35.90
CA LYS A 220 -0.75 -2.24 35.25
C LYS A 220 0.43 -2.44 34.31
N CYS A 221 1.30 -1.46 34.15
CA CYS A 221 2.41 -1.45 33.19
C CYS A 221 1.96 -1.86 31.79
N SER A 222 0.92 -1.17 31.29
CA SER A 222 0.33 -1.50 29.98
C SER A 222 0.02 -0.25 29.15
N ILE A 223 0.01 -0.45 27.84
CA ILE A 223 -0.28 0.56 26.81
C ILE A 223 -1.41 0.05 25.94
N ASP A 224 -2.44 0.86 25.72
CA ASP A 224 -3.54 0.56 24.79
C ASP A 224 -3.31 1.26 23.45
N LEU A 225 -3.11 0.49 22.38
CA LEU A 225 -2.99 1.01 21.03
C LEU A 225 -4.34 0.94 20.32
N ASN A 226 -5.01 2.07 20.21
CA ASN A 226 -6.35 2.22 19.67
C ASN A 226 -6.43 3.17 18.46
N LYS A 227 -5.40 3.96 18.18
CA LYS A 227 -5.35 4.98 17.13
C LYS A 227 -4.10 4.88 16.28
N ASN A 228 -4.15 5.51 15.11
CA ASN A 228 -3.03 5.64 14.20
C ASN A 228 -2.97 7.04 13.59
N LYS A 229 -1.85 7.74 13.77
CA LYS A 229 -1.58 9.06 13.21
C LYS A 229 -0.84 8.91 11.88
N VAL A 230 -1.41 9.44 10.82
CA VAL A 230 -0.84 9.38 9.47
C VAL A 230 -0.52 10.76 8.93
N ALA A 231 0.58 10.88 8.20
CA ALA A 231 0.94 12.11 7.50
C ALA A 231 -0.02 12.35 6.32
N VAL A 232 -0.58 13.54 6.24
CA VAL A 232 -1.41 14.03 5.12
C VAL A 232 -0.85 15.34 4.59
N LYS A 233 -1.35 15.82 3.44
CA LYS A 233 -0.95 17.13 2.92
C LYS A 233 -1.34 18.24 3.92
N GLY A 234 -0.34 18.96 4.41
CA GLY A 234 -0.53 20.07 5.36
C GLY A 234 -0.67 19.68 6.84
N GLY A 235 -0.38 18.40 7.21
CA GLY A 235 -0.41 18.02 8.63
C GLY A 235 -0.53 16.51 8.88
N THR A 236 -1.28 16.15 9.89
CA THR A 236 -1.51 14.76 10.28
C THR A 236 -3.00 14.49 10.47
N LEU A 237 -3.42 13.25 10.21
CA LEU A 237 -4.77 12.77 10.48
C LEU A 237 -4.70 11.57 11.41
N GLU A 238 -5.52 11.59 12.46
CA GLU A 238 -5.73 10.43 13.33
C GLU A 238 -6.91 9.62 12.79
N LYS A 239 -6.77 8.31 12.85
CA LYS A 239 -7.80 7.35 12.47
C LYS A 239 -7.69 6.09 13.31
N ASP A 240 -8.76 5.33 13.35
CA ASP A 240 -8.77 4.02 13.99
C ASP A 240 -7.77 3.07 13.34
N ILE A 241 -7.33 2.06 14.08
CA ILE A 241 -6.42 1.06 13.60
C ILE A 241 -7.08 0.27 12.46
N LYS A 242 -6.34 0.01 11.37
CA LYS A 242 -6.83 -0.71 10.17
C LYS A 242 -7.51 -2.06 10.46
N THR A 243 -7.18 -2.70 11.56
CA THR A 243 -7.74 -4.00 11.95
C THR A 243 -9.00 -3.88 12.82
N GLY A 244 -9.43 -2.67 13.20
CA GLY A 244 -10.59 -2.42 14.06
C GLY A 244 -10.47 -3.00 15.47
N LYS A 245 -9.31 -3.55 15.87
CA LYS A 245 -9.10 -4.17 17.19
C LYS A 245 -8.05 -3.41 17.97
N ASN A 246 -8.43 -2.88 19.12
CA ASN A 246 -7.52 -2.34 20.11
C ASN A 246 -6.56 -3.44 20.58
N ARG A 247 -5.33 -3.03 20.89
CA ARG A 247 -4.30 -3.95 21.37
C ARG A 247 -3.70 -3.45 22.66
N LEU A 248 -3.86 -4.24 23.71
CA LEU A 248 -3.26 -3.98 25.00
C LEU A 248 -1.87 -4.65 25.06
N PHE A 249 -0.85 -3.86 25.32
CA PHE A 249 0.53 -4.33 25.49
C PHE A 249 0.93 -4.21 26.94
N TYR A 250 1.34 -5.30 27.56
CA TYR A 250 2.10 -5.25 28.80
C TYR A 250 3.57 -4.99 28.48
N VAL A 251 4.19 -4.08 29.21
CA VAL A 251 5.55 -3.60 28.98
C VAL A 251 6.35 -3.68 30.27
N PRO A 252 7.72 -3.73 30.22
CA PRO A 252 8.55 -3.79 31.42
C PRO A 252 8.36 -2.57 32.33
N ASN A 253 8.50 -2.79 33.64
CA ASN A 253 8.44 -1.72 34.62
C ASN A 253 9.49 -0.64 34.34
N THR A 254 10.70 -1.04 33.94
CA THR A 254 11.79 -0.12 33.59
C THR A 254 11.40 0.87 32.49
N TYR A 255 10.61 0.44 31.51
CA TYR A 255 10.09 1.33 30.48
C TYR A 255 9.02 2.29 31.08
N ILE A 256 8.10 1.76 31.88
CA ILE A 256 7.04 2.59 32.51
C ILE A 256 7.65 3.66 33.42
N ASP A 257 8.74 3.35 34.12
CA ASP A 257 9.42 4.33 34.97
C ASP A 257 10.03 5.45 34.14
N LYS A 258 10.62 5.15 32.99
CA LYS A 258 11.07 6.20 32.03
C LYS A 258 9.92 7.05 31.50
N VAL A 259 8.76 6.48 31.23
CA VAL A 259 7.58 7.25 30.83
C VAL A 259 7.07 8.12 31.97
N LYS A 260 7.14 7.66 33.24
CA LYS A 260 6.81 8.49 34.40
C LYS A 260 7.78 9.66 34.57
N GLU A 261 9.08 9.43 34.40
CA GLU A 261 10.10 10.49 34.42
C GLU A 261 9.80 11.52 33.33
N TYR A 262 9.49 11.08 32.11
CA TYR A 262 9.10 11.97 31.02
C TYR A 262 7.80 12.73 31.30
N TYR A 263 6.79 12.08 31.88
CA TYR A 263 5.54 12.71 32.33
C TYR A 263 5.80 13.82 33.36
N ASN A 264 6.70 13.56 34.33
CA ASN A 264 7.11 14.53 35.33
C ASN A 264 7.92 15.68 34.72
N TYR A 265 8.83 15.39 33.78
CA TYR A 265 9.61 16.37 33.03
C TYR A 265 8.73 17.34 32.25
N LEU A 266 7.60 16.88 31.70
CA LEU A 266 6.59 17.72 31.04
C LEU A 266 5.67 18.48 32.00
N GLY A 267 5.90 18.40 33.31
CA GLY A 267 5.05 19.10 34.30
C GLY A 267 3.71 18.43 34.57
N LYS A 268 3.61 17.12 34.38
CA LYS A 268 2.40 16.28 34.59
C LYS A 268 1.20 16.77 33.78
N PRO A 269 1.28 16.75 32.46
CA PRO A 269 0.22 17.22 31.58
C PRO A 269 -1.10 16.46 31.82
N LYS A 270 -2.22 16.98 31.27
CA LYS A 270 -3.50 16.28 31.32
C LYS A 270 -3.40 14.93 30.59
N LYS A 271 -4.23 13.98 31.00
CA LYS A 271 -4.19 12.60 30.44
C LYS A 271 -4.50 12.52 28.93
N ASP A 272 -5.30 13.42 28.42
CA ASP A 272 -5.65 13.53 26.99
C ASP A 272 -4.54 14.18 26.14
N THR A 273 -3.49 14.73 26.79
CA THR A 273 -2.34 15.29 26.09
C THR A 273 -1.60 14.20 25.31
N LYS A 274 -1.16 14.55 24.10
CA LYS A 274 -0.33 13.66 23.29
C LYS A 274 0.96 13.29 24.01
N LEU A 275 1.33 12.02 23.93
CA LEU A 275 2.61 11.56 24.44
C LEU A 275 3.77 12.11 23.60
N PHE A 276 3.53 12.26 22.28
CA PHE A 276 4.49 12.76 21.31
C PHE A 276 3.86 13.85 20.43
N ASN A 277 4.51 15.02 20.35
CA ASN A 277 4.14 16.12 19.46
C ASN A 277 4.79 16.00 18.07
N MET A 278 5.76 15.12 17.95
CA MET A 278 6.54 14.87 16.76
C MET A 278 5.68 14.42 15.57
N HIS A 279 6.02 14.91 14.36
CA HIS A 279 5.42 14.40 13.14
C HIS A 279 5.91 12.97 12.81
N PRO A 280 5.08 12.08 12.29
CA PRO A 280 5.52 10.70 11.98
C PRO A 280 6.73 10.60 11.04
N ASP A 281 6.88 11.52 10.08
CA ASP A 281 8.03 11.52 9.17
C ASP A 281 9.30 12.00 9.89
N THR A 282 9.20 13.09 10.68
CA THR A 282 10.27 13.58 11.54
C THR A 282 10.77 12.48 12.49
N PHE A 283 9.87 11.73 13.12
CA PHE A 283 10.29 10.59 13.95
C PHE A 283 11.15 9.56 13.18
N SER A 284 10.85 9.33 11.91
CA SER A 284 11.68 8.42 11.09
C SER A 284 13.04 9.02 10.75
N GLU A 285 13.09 10.32 10.48
CA GLU A 285 14.32 11.06 10.16
C GLU A 285 15.23 11.17 11.39
N ASP A 286 14.69 11.56 12.54
CA ASP A 286 15.42 11.67 13.79
C ASP A 286 15.93 10.31 14.29
N PHE A 287 15.13 9.24 14.10
CA PHE A 287 15.60 7.88 14.37
C PHE A 287 16.81 7.50 13.51
N LYS A 288 16.80 7.84 12.22
CA LYS A 288 17.95 7.61 11.32
C LYS A 288 19.16 8.44 11.73
N GLN A 289 18.94 9.68 12.14
CA GLN A 289 20.00 10.54 12.63
C GLN A 289 20.61 10.00 13.92
N PHE A 290 19.79 9.54 14.88
CA PHE A 290 20.24 8.88 16.10
C PHE A 290 21.14 7.67 15.80
N LEU A 291 20.75 6.81 14.85
CA LEU A 291 21.58 5.65 14.47
C LEU A 291 22.94 6.09 13.91
N LYS A 292 22.95 7.10 13.05
CA LYS A 292 24.14 7.65 12.41
C LYS A 292 25.09 8.29 13.44
N ASP A 293 24.58 9.12 14.33
CA ASP A 293 25.37 9.84 15.33
C ASP A 293 26.02 8.89 16.35
N ASN A 294 25.46 7.72 16.54
CA ASN A 294 25.99 6.69 17.44
C ASN A 294 26.74 5.56 16.73
N ASN A 295 27.01 5.68 15.43
CA ASN A 295 27.65 4.65 14.60
C ASN A 295 26.95 3.29 14.67
N LEU A 296 25.62 3.28 14.78
CA LEU A 296 24.82 2.07 14.80
C LEU A 296 24.45 1.67 13.37
N ARG A 297 24.26 0.37 13.16
CA ARG A 297 23.87 -0.15 11.85
C ARG A 297 22.51 0.43 11.43
N ASP A 298 22.40 0.83 10.16
CA ASP A 298 21.22 1.45 9.60
C ASP A 298 20.03 0.48 9.50
N ILE A 299 19.02 0.69 10.32
CA ILE A 299 17.72 0.01 10.32
C ILE A 299 16.57 1.03 10.25
N ASN A 300 15.36 0.59 9.90
CA ASN A 300 14.17 1.42 9.94
C ASN A 300 13.34 1.18 11.20
N LEU A 301 12.47 2.11 11.57
CA LEU A 301 11.52 1.92 12.68
C LEU A 301 10.68 0.64 12.54
N LYS A 302 10.31 0.24 11.32
CA LYS A 302 9.61 -1.04 11.08
C LYS A 302 10.47 -2.26 11.43
N ASP A 303 11.80 -2.13 11.39
CA ASP A 303 12.71 -3.23 11.68
C ASP A 303 12.82 -3.46 13.20
N LEU A 304 12.55 -2.41 14.05
CA LEU A 304 12.36 -2.60 15.49
C LEU A 304 11.17 -3.50 15.81
N ARG A 305 10.12 -3.44 14.99
CA ARG A 305 8.97 -4.34 15.13
C ARG A 305 9.35 -5.79 14.78
N ALA A 306 10.10 -6.00 13.70
CA ALA A 306 10.61 -7.31 13.33
C ALA A 306 11.61 -7.85 14.38
N LEU A 307 12.40 -6.95 14.97
CA LEU A 307 13.31 -7.29 16.06
C LEU A 307 12.55 -7.71 17.31
N ASN A 308 11.54 -6.96 17.75
CA ASN A 308 10.66 -7.32 18.88
C ASN A 308 10.03 -8.70 18.66
N GLU A 309 9.51 -8.95 17.48
CA GLU A 309 8.94 -10.23 17.06
C GLU A 309 9.99 -11.35 17.20
N SER A 310 11.17 -11.19 16.59
CA SER A 310 12.26 -12.16 16.64
C SER A 310 12.73 -12.48 18.08
N ILE A 311 12.89 -11.45 18.91
CA ILE A 311 13.29 -11.65 20.31
C ILE A 311 12.25 -12.50 21.05
N LEU A 312 10.96 -12.23 20.90
CA LEU A 312 9.90 -12.93 21.61
C LEU A 312 9.82 -14.40 21.19
N VAL A 313 9.90 -14.68 19.89
CA VAL A 313 9.89 -16.07 19.38
C VAL A 313 11.15 -16.81 19.81
N ASN A 314 12.34 -16.22 19.69
CA ASN A 314 13.59 -16.84 20.13
C ASN A 314 13.64 -17.11 21.65
N LYS A 315 12.83 -16.39 22.44
CA LYS A 315 12.65 -16.62 23.87
C LYS A 315 11.52 -17.62 24.21
N GLY A 316 10.94 -18.27 23.20
CA GLY A 316 10.02 -19.39 23.38
C GLY A 316 8.53 -19.01 23.33
N LEU A 317 8.17 -17.76 22.99
CA LEU A 317 6.77 -17.44 22.72
C LEU A 317 6.36 -18.04 21.37
N ASP A 318 5.17 -18.63 21.31
CA ASP A 318 4.65 -19.16 20.06
C ASP A 318 4.36 -18.06 19.03
N VAL A 319 4.56 -18.37 17.75
CA VAL A 319 4.45 -17.43 16.63
C VAL A 319 3.04 -16.84 16.52
N VAL A 320 2.00 -17.61 16.85
CA VAL A 320 0.59 -17.15 16.76
C VAL A 320 0.31 -16.10 17.84
N SER A 321 0.80 -16.31 19.07
CA SER A 321 0.67 -15.34 20.17
C SER A 321 1.42 -14.05 19.86
N VAL A 322 2.63 -14.15 19.31
CA VAL A 322 3.41 -12.98 18.88
C VAL A 322 2.73 -12.25 17.74
N ALA A 323 2.21 -12.96 16.73
CA ALA A 323 1.46 -12.36 15.62
C ALA A 323 0.21 -11.64 16.13
N LYS A 324 -0.55 -12.23 17.06
CA LYS A 324 -1.72 -11.62 17.71
C LYS A 324 -1.34 -10.36 18.47
N ARG A 325 -0.25 -10.41 19.28
CA ARG A 325 0.29 -9.26 19.99
C ARG A 325 0.59 -8.10 19.03
N LEU A 326 1.27 -8.37 17.93
CA LEU A 326 1.63 -7.36 16.96
C LEU A 326 0.48 -6.97 16.00
N GLY A 327 -0.62 -7.72 15.94
CA GLY A 327 -1.74 -7.49 15.02
C GLY A 327 -1.36 -7.81 13.57
N HIS A 328 -0.64 -8.91 13.36
CA HIS A 328 -0.40 -9.53 12.07
C HIS A 328 -1.42 -10.63 11.79
N LEU A 329 -1.63 -10.96 10.51
CA LEU A 329 -2.20 -12.25 10.17
C LEU A 329 -1.14 -13.34 10.43
N PRO A 330 -1.50 -14.51 11.01
CA PRO A 330 -0.55 -15.59 11.31
C PRO A 330 0.32 -15.99 10.12
N SER A 331 -0.25 -16.03 8.91
CA SER A 331 0.47 -16.33 7.66
C SER A 331 1.60 -15.34 7.33
N THR A 332 1.49 -14.09 7.76
CA THR A 332 2.53 -13.07 7.54
C THR A 332 3.70 -13.25 8.50
N ALA A 333 3.41 -13.63 9.74
CA ALA A 333 4.42 -13.94 10.76
C ALA A 333 5.20 -15.20 10.36
N THR A 334 4.52 -16.29 10.02
CA THR A 334 5.11 -17.57 9.63
C THR A 334 6.10 -17.43 8.47
N ASN A 335 5.75 -16.67 7.42
CA ASN A 335 6.64 -16.47 6.26
C ASN A 335 7.92 -15.69 6.59
N TYR A 336 7.92 -14.88 7.65
CA TYR A 336 9.10 -14.12 8.06
C TYR A 336 10.10 -14.99 8.85
N TYR A 337 9.61 -16.02 9.56
CA TYR A 337 10.39 -16.92 10.42
C TYR A 337 10.92 -18.13 9.70
N LEU A 338 10.18 -18.69 8.73
CA LEU A 338 10.62 -19.88 7.99
C LEU A 338 11.97 -19.69 7.26
N ASP A 339 12.36 -18.44 6.99
CA ASP A 339 13.64 -18.12 6.33
C ASP A 339 14.83 -17.96 7.31
N GLN A 340 14.63 -18.02 8.65
CA GLN A 340 15.66 -17.62 9.63
C GLN A 340 16.10 -18.69 10.62
N ILE A 341 15.58 -19.94 10.58
CA ILE A 341 15.79 -20.92 11.64
C ILE A 341 16.48 -22.23 11.17
N PRO A 342 17.82 -22.24 11.02
CA PRO A 342 18.56 -23.50 10.98
C PRO A 342 18.68 -24.17 12.37
N GLU A 343 18.60 -23.39 13.48
CA GLU A 343 18.78 -23.90 14.84
C GLU A 343 17.54 -24.62 15.42
N GLU A 344 16.35 -24.30 14.95
CA GLU A 344 15.12 -24.95 15.45
C GLU A 344 14.94 -26.37 14.92
N ASP A 345 15.45 -26.66 13.74
CA ASP A 345 15.43 -28.02 13.19
C ASP A 345 16.33 -28.97 14.04
N LYS A 346 17.46 -28.46 14.55
CA LYS A 346 18.28 -29.18 15.52
C LYS A 346 17.57 -29.41 16.84
N LYS A 347 16.87 -28.37 17.37
CA LYS A 347 16.07 -28.50 18.60
C LYS A 347 14.90 -29.47 18.40
N ALA A 348 14.23 -29.45 17.24
CA ALA A 348 13.17 -30.40 16.92
C ALA A 348 13.74 -31.85 16.90
N SER A 349 14.92 -32.05 16.31
CA SER A 349 15.60 -33.33 16.32
C SER A 349 15.97 -33.81 17.74
N GLU A 350 16.45 -32.89 18.59
CA GLU A 350 16.78 -33.18 20.01
C GLU A 350 15.51 -33.54 20.83
N ILE A 351 14.41 -32.81 20.60
CA ILE A 351 13.10 -33.13 21.23
C ILE A 351 12.62 -34.50 20.81
N LEU A 352 12.71 -34.85 19.53
CA LEU A 352 12.29 -36.16 19.02
C LEU A 352 13.21 -37.26 19.55
N GLN A 353 14.49 -37.02 19.67
CA GLN A 353 15.47 -37.98 20.24
C GLN A 353 15.21 -38.29 21.72
N ASN A 354 14.66 -37.32 22.48
CA ASN A 354 14.36 -37.47 23.91
C ASN A 354 12.94 -38.06 24.16
N LEU A 355 12.18 -38.41 23.12
CA LEU A 355 10.90 -39.10 23.24
C LEU A 355 11.02 -40.62 23.30
N PHE A 356 12.19 -41.17 23.01
CA PHE A 356 12.51 -42.59 23.03
C PHE A 356 13.75 -42.84 23.88
#